data_7f47aa21ef22a954caa6378321996999
#
_entry.id   7f47aa21ef22a954caa6378321996999
#
_cell.length_a   1.000
_cell.length_b   1.000
_cell.length_c   1.000
_cell.angle_alpha   90.00
_cell.angle_beta   90.00
_cell.angle_gamma   90.00
#
_symmetry.space_group_name_H-M   'P 1'
#
loop_
_entity.id
_entity.type
_entity.pdbx_description
1 polymer ?
#
loop_
_entity_poly.entity_id
_entity_poly.type
_entity_poly.pdbx_seq_one_letter_code
_entity_poly.pdbx_strand_id
1 'polypeptide(L)'
;MDNNSEEVAVKNHTASATPEGQYVYCVIETGGARNFGPIGIGERGDAVITIAYRDLSTVVSSVPMNKYVVSSKTISTHERVIETVMRDYTVLPVRFYTVAPNAEDIRNLLRRRYPEFKRLLREMDNKVELGLKCLWRDMNAVLKEVVEESKNRNATDQIIKLALQDKKAREGEPIIQQLRKISGNFCLNQTYGDDMLMNAAFLVDKSREKEFDNEVARLAAQHEGRIMFKYIGPAPPYSFVNIAIEL
;
A
#
# COMPACT_ATOMS: atom_id res chain seq x y z
N MET A 1 20.11 51.00 -56.55
CA MET A 1 20.00 51.31 -55.10
C MET A 1 18.90 50.37 -54.58
N ASP A 2 19.30 49.14 -54.29
CA ASP A 2 18.39 48.11 -53.90
C ASP A 2 18.31 48.03 -52.39
N ASN A 3 17.14 48.26 -51.83
CA ASN A 3 16.84 48.14 -50.41
C ASN A 3 16.26 46.70 -50.16
N ASN A 4 17.11 45.84 -49.67
CA ASN A 4 16.73 44.49 -49.27
C ASN A 4 16.31 44.56 -47.79
N SER A 5 15.03 44.51 -47.51
CA SER A 5 14.49 44.42 -46.13
C SER A 5 14.34 42.94 -45.79
N GLU A 6 15.28 42.39 -45.01
CA GLU A 6 15.16 41.08 -44.42
C GLU A 6 14.10 41.06 -43.31
N GLU A 7 12.98 40.42 -43.56
CA GLU A 7 11.93 40.15 -42.59
C GLU A 7 12.34 38.97 -41.69
N VAL A 8 12.76 39.32 -40.48
CA VAL A 8 13.13 38.31 -39.44
C VAL A 8 11.85 37.69 -38.91
N ALA A 9 11.51 36.50 -39.40
CA ALA A 9 10.40 35.69 -38.88
C ALA A 9 10.76 35.19 -37.46
N VAL A 10 10.21 35.82 -36.45
CA VAL A 10 10.25 35.34 -35.05
C VAL A 10 9.39 34.10 -34.97
N LYS A 11 10.02 32.91 -34.97
CA LYS A 11 9.38 31.66 -34.65
C LYS A 11 9.05 31.63 -33.16
N ASN A 12 7.84 32.02 -32.80
CA ASN A 12 7.29 31.74 -31.48
C ASN A 12 7.13 30.22 -31.30
N HIS A 13 8.10 29.61 -30.66
CA HIS A 13 7.96 28.25 -30.13
C HIS A 13 7.07 28.37 -28.88
N THR A 14 5.77 28.35 -29.05
CA THR A 14 4.86 27.99 -27.94
C THR A 14 5.16 26.54 -27.58
N ALA A 15 5.95 26.35 -26.52
CA ALA A 15 6.10 25.05 -25.91
C ALA A 15 4.68 24.57 -25.53
N SER A 16 4.18 23.54 -26.19
CA SER A 16 2.91 22.90 -25.84
C SER A 16 2.99 22.46 -24.40
N ALA A 17 2.25 23.14 -23.52
CA ALA A 17 2.19 22.75 -22.11
C ALA A 17 1.67 21.30 -22.04
N THR A 18 2.43 20.43 -21.39
CA THR A 18 1.98 19.04 -21.17
C THR A 18 0.64 19.07 -20.43
N PRO A 19 -0.40 18.35 -20.88
CA PRO A 19 -1.67 18.34 -20.17
C PRO A 19 -1.47 17.85 -18.73
N GLU A 20 -2.12 18.51 -17.80
CA GLU A 20 -2.09 18.18 -16.38
C GLU A 20 -3.23 17.25 -16.01
N GLY A 21 -2.94 16.23 -15.19
CA GLY A 21 -3.90 15.32 -14.60
C GLY A 21 -3.91 15.46 -13.07
N GLN A 22 -4.73 14.62 -12.43
CA GLN A 22 -4.84 14.54 -10.97
C GLN A 22 -4.32 13.18 -10.50
N TYR A 23 -3.19 13.16 -9.82
CA TYR A 23 -2.69 11.97 -9.16
C TYR A 23 -3.51 11.67 -7.91
N VAL A 24 -4.01 10.46 -7.79
CA VAL A 24 -4.95 10.04 -6.74
C VAL A 24 -4.22 9.24 -5.66
N TYR A 25 -4.38 9.64 -4.39
CA TYR A 25 -3.77 8.98 -3.23
C TYR A 25 -4.74 8.10 -2.47
N CYS A 26 -5.84 8.67 -2.00
CA CYS A 26 -6.84 7.97 -1.19
C CYS A 26 -8.20 8.67 -1.26
N VAL A 27 -9.22 7.98 -0.74
CA VAL A 27 -10.55 8.56 -0.48
C VAL A 27 -10.74 8.69 1.02
N ILE A 28 -11.34 9.81 1.45
CA ILE A 28 -11.65 10.14 2.84
C ILE A 28 -13.08 10.66 2.99
N GLU A 29 -13.59 10.65 4.21
CA GLU A 29 -14.87 11.27 4.52
C GLU A 29 -14.67 12.73 4.96
N THR A 30 -14.88 13.65 4.05
CA THR A 30 -14.95 15.10 4.29
C THR A 30 -15.62 15.78 3.10
N GLY A 31 -16.58 16.66 3.35
CA GLY A 31 -17.24 17.48 2.32
C GLY A 31 -16.56 18.81 2.06
N GLY A 32 -15.50 19.13 2.82
CA GLY A 32 -14.82 20.43 2.75
C GLY A 32 -13.49 20.35 1.98
N ALA A 33 -13.07 21.50 1.44
CA ALA A 33 -11.74 21.67 0.89
C ALA A 33 -10.67 21.48 1.99
N ARG A 34 -9.65 20.67 1.71
CA ARG A 34 -8.48 20.48 2.56
C ARG A 34 -7.22 20.67 1.74
N ASN A 35 -6.17 21.12 2.40
CA ASN A 35 -4.83 21.26 1.83
C ASN A 35 -3.83 20.68 2.84
N PHE A 36 -3.12 19.63 2.41
CA PHE A 36 -2.13 18.90 3.21
C PHE A 36 -0.70 19.41 2.98
N GLY A 37 -0.53 20.48 2.22
CA GLY A 37 0.76 21.07 1.93
C GLY A 37 1.42 20.59 0.63
N PRO A 38 2.63 21.07 0.33
CA PRO A 38 3.34 20.83 -0.93
C PRO A 38 4.11 19.49 -0.89
N ILE A 39 3.40 18.41 -0.60
CA ILE A 39 3.96 17.05 -0.41
C ILE A 39 3.59 16.09 -1.55
N GLY A 40 3.05 16.61 -2.66
CA GLY A 40 2.59 15.83 -3.79
C GLY A 40 3.68 15.03 -4.49
N ILE A 41 3.24 14.02 -5.25
CA ILE A 41 4.14 13.20 -6.06
C ILE A 41 4.81 14.07 -7.14
N GLY A 42 6.08 13.80 -7.40
CA GLY A 42 6.88 14.64 -8.28
C GLY A 42 7.73 15.64 -7.50
N GLU A 43 8.66 16.27 -8.20
CA GLU A 43 9.66 17.14 -7.56
C GLU A 43 9.28 18.63 -7.58
N ARG A 44 8.06 18.94 -8.05
CA ARG A 44 7.59 20.33 -8.24
C ARG A 44 7.05 20.98 -6.96
N GLY A 45 6.83 20.20 -5.89
CA GLY A 45 6.19 20.70 -4.67
C GLY A 45 4.69 20.97 -4.86
N ASP A 46 4.02 20.15 -5.66
CA ASP A 46 2.58 20.31 -5.89
C ASP A 46 1.79 20.12 -4.60
N ALA A 47 0.82 21.00 -4.37
CA ALA A 47 -0.05 20.91 -3.20
C ALA A 47 -0.92 19.66 -3.27
N VAL A 48 -1.03 18.97 -2.15
CA VAL A 48 -1.98 17.87 -1.97
C VAL A 48 -3.28 18.45 -1.43
N ILE A 49 -4.36 18.31 -2.20
CA ILE A 49 -5.66 18.89 -1.94
C ILE A 49 -6.77 17.85 -2.04
N THR A 50 -8.01 18.25 -1.70
CA THR A 50 -9.20 17.40 -1.88
C THR A 50 -10.06 17.84 -3.04
N ILE A 51 -10.63 16.85 -3.75
CA ILE A 51 -11.75 17.03 -4.69
C ILE A 51 -12.96 16.32 -4.10
N ALA A 52 -14.00 17.10 -3.79
CA ALA A 52 -15.16 16.62 -3.04
C ALA A 52 -16.37 16.30 -3.94
N TYR A 53 -17.15 15.31 -3.48
CA TYR A 53 -18.52 15.06 -3.87
C TYR A 53 -19.34 14.72 -2.62
N ARG A 54 -20.27 15.58 -2.22
CA ARG A 54 -21.01 15.52 -0.95
C ARG A 54 -20.02 15.50 0.24
N ASP A 55 -20.12 14.49 1.10
CA ASP A 55 -19.26 14.28 2.27
C ASP A 55 -18.08 13.33 2.01
N LEU A 56 -17.81 12.95 0.76
CA LEU A 56 -16.62 12.22 0.35
C LEU A 56 -15.67 13.11 -0.43
N SER A 57 -14.38 12.88 -0.25
CA SER A 57 -13.32 13.54 -1.01
C SER A 57 -12.23 12.58 -1.44
N THR A 58 -11.72 12.80 -2.63
CA THR A 58 -10.47 12.19 -3.09
C THR A 58 -9.31 13.13 -2.81
N VAL A 59 -8.24 12.62 -2.22
CA VAL A 59 -6.99 13.35 -1.99
C VAL A 59 -6.12 13.23 -3.23
N VAL A 60 -5.71 14.37 -3.77
CA VAL A 60 -5.01 14.44 -5.07
C VAL A 60 -3.90 15.48 -5.07
N SER A 61 -2.99 15.38 -6.04
CA SER A 61 -2.11 16.48 -6.45
C SER A 61 -2.07 16.60 -7.97
N SER A 62 -1.73 17.78 -8.49
CA SER A 62 -1.53 17.98 -9.92
C SER A 62 -0.31 17.22 -10.42
N VAL A 63 -0.39 16.64 -11.61
CA VAL A 63 0.75 15.97 -12.25
C VAL A 63 0.69 16.14 -13.78
N PRO A 64 1.84 16.25 -14.46
CA PRO A 64 1.88 16.14 -15.92
C PRO A 64 1.40 14.75 -16.37
N MET A 65 0.60 14.67 -17.42
CA MET A 65 0.10 13.41 -18.00
C MET A 65 1.17 12.57 -18.71
N ASN A 66 2.44 12.84 -18.47
CA ASN A 66 3.56 12.06 -18.98
C ASN A 66 3.74 10.76 -18.20
N LYS A 67 4.42 9.77 -18.80
CA LYS A 67 4.81 8.54 -18.10
C LYS A 67 5.70 8.87 -16.90
N TYR A 68 5.18 8.64 -15.70
CA TYR A 68 5.97 8.68 -14.47
C TYR A 68 6.88 7.45 -14.39
N VAL A 69 8.13 7.68 -14.00
CA VAL A 69 9.03 6.58 -13.68
C VAL A 69 8.68 6.04 -12.29
N VAL A 70 8.36 4.77 -12.23
CA VAL A 70 8.22 4.07 -10.94
C VAL A 70 9.61 4.00 -10.30
N SER A 71 9.77 4.66 -9.16
CA SER A 71 11.01 4.68 -8.39
C SER A 71 10.70 4.53 -6.90
N SER A 72 11.68 4.14 -6.11
CA SER A 72 11.53 4.08 -4.65
C SER A 72 11.07 5.43 -4.09
N LYS A 73 11.53 6.55 -4.65
CA LYS A 73 11.16 7.91 -4.24
C LYS A 73 9.68 8.21 -4.50
N THR A 74 9.16 7.83 -5.68
CA THR A 74 7.73 8.06 -6.00
C THR A 74 6.82 7.18 -5.16
N ILE A 75 7.20 5.93 -4.90
CA ILE A 75 6.49 5.03 -3.98
C ILE A 75 6.46 5.61 -2.57
N SER A 76 7.62 5.96 -2.00
CA SER A 76 7.70 6.54 -0.65
C SER A 76 6.95 7.87 -0.52
N THR A 77 6.88 8.67 -1.59
CA THR A 77 6.09 9.91 -1.57
C THR A 77 4.59 9.61 -1.53
N HIS A 78 4.12 8.64 -2.32
CA HIS A 78 2.73 8.20 -2.30
C HIS A 78 2.31 7.71 -0.90
N GLU A 79 3.11 6.83 -0.30
CA GLU A 79 2.89 6.30 1.04
C GLU A 79 2.86 7.42 2.08
N ARG A 80 3.85 8.31 2.08
CA ARG A 80 3.93 9.46 3.00
C ARG A 80 2.72 10.39 2.93
N VAL A 81 2.17 10.63 1.74
CA VAL A 81 0.95 11.43 1.60
C VAL A 81 -0.21 10.75 2.29
N ILE A 82 -0.43 9.46 2.03
CA ILE A 82 -1.54 8.71 2.64
C ILE A 82 -1.38 8.61 4.17
N GLU A 83 -0.17 8.37 4.67
CA GLU A 83 0.14 8.37 6.10
C GLU A 83 -0.11 9.74 6.75
N THR A 84 0.22 10.83 6.05
CA THR A 84 -0.06 12.19 6.53
C THR A 84 -1.56 12.43 6.68
N VAL A 85 -2.35 12.00 5.69
CA VAL A 85 -3.81 12.10 5.72
C VAL A 85 -4.42 11.20 6.80
N MET A 86 -3.86 9.99 7.01
CA MET A 86 -4.35 9.01 7.98
C MET A 86 -4.26 9.49 9.44
N ARG A 87 -3.45 10.51 9.72
CA ARG A 87 -3.37 11.09 11.07
C ARG A 87 -4.69 11.67 11.54
N ASP A 88 -5.45 12.27 10.61
CA ASP A 88 -6.68 13.00 10.91
C ASP A 88 -7.94 12.34 10.34
N TYR A 89 -7.79 11.41 9.38
CA TYR A 89 -8.91 10.81 8.65
C TYR A 89 -8.76 9.30 8.54
N THR A 90 -9.89 8.59 8.50
CA THR A 90 -9.94 7.23 7.96
C THR A 90 -9.71 7.29 6.47
N VAL A 91 -8.73 6.52 5.96
CA VAL A 91 -8.32 6.54 4.56
C VAL A 91 -8.70 5.25 3.85
N LEU A 92 -9.13 5.36 2.60
CA LEU A 92 -9.19 4.25 1.66
C LEU A 92 -8.07 4.46 0.64
N PRO A 93 -6.94 3.75 0.78
CA PRO A 93 -5.82 3.88 -0.14
C PRO A 93 -6.22 3.49 -1.57
N VAL A 94 -5.75 4.26 -2.55
CA VAL A 94 -5.90 3.93 -3.96
C VAL A 94 -4.58 3.35 -4.47
N ARG A 95 -4.64 2.48 -5.47
CA ARG A 95 -3.44 1.89 -6.06
C ARG A 95 -2.44 2.96 -6.46
N PHE A 96 -1.16 2.69 -6.18
CA PHE A 96 -0.05 3.50 -6.69
C PHE A 96 -0.19 3.71 -8.21
N TYR A 97 0.14 4.91 -8.67
CA TYR A 97 0.08 5.30 -10.07
C TYR A 97 -1.34 5.42 -10.67
N THR A 98 -2.31 5.83 -9.89
CA THR A 98 -3.65 6.17 -10.37
C THR A 98 -3.71 7.66 -10.70
N VAL A 99 -3.98 8.02 -11.96
CA VAL A 99 -4.08 9.40 -12.44
C VAL A 99 -5.42 9.59 -13.14
N ALA A 100 -6.18 10.59 -12.69
CA ALA A 100 -7.41 11.03 -13.34
C ALA A 100 -7.10 12.15 -14.34
N PRO A 101 -7.75 12.19 -15.51
CA PRO A 101 -7.56 13.28 -16.49
C PRO A 101 -7.93 14.64 -15.94
N ASN A 102 -8.98 14.72 -15.10
CA ASN A 102 -9.49 15.96 -14.56
C ASN A 102 -10.32 15.76 -13.28
N ALA A 103 -10.72 16.88 -12.65
CA ALA A 103 -11.50 16.84 -11.41
C ALA A 103 -12.93 16.32 -11.59
N GLU A 104 -13.52 16.44 -12.77
CA GLU A 104 -14.88 15.97 -13.03
C GLU A 104 -14.94 14.44 -13.07
N ASP A 105 -13.95 13.77 -13.65
CA ASP A 105 -13.86 12.31 -13.64
C ASP A 105 -13.74 11.77 -12.20
N ILE A 106 -13.03 12.48 -11.32
CA ILE A 106 -12.97 12.17 -9.89
C ILE A 106 -14.34 12.31 -9.22
N ARG A 107 -15.08 13.40 -9.47
CA ARG A 107 -16.43 13.57 -8.94
C ARG A 107 -17.40 12.50 -9.45
N ASN A 108 -17.27 12.13 -10.72
CA ASN A 108 -18.05 11.06 -11.32
C ASN A 108 -17.74 9.70 -10.69
N LEU A 109 -16.48 9.40 -10.39
CA LEU A 109 -16.07 8.22 -9.65
C LEU A 109 -16.70 8.21 -8.25
N LEU A 110 -16.54 9.28 -7.48
CA LEU A 110 -17.12 9.40 -6.14
C LEU A 110 -18.63 9.23 -6.16
N ARG A 111 -19.33 9.80 -7.16
CA ARG A 111 -20.78 9.67 -7.35
C ARG A 111 -21.19 8.22 -7.61
N ARG A 112 -20.53 7.53 -8.55
CA ARG A 112 -20.85 6.15 -8.93
C ARG A 112 -20.61 5.16 -7.80
N ARG A 113 -19.52 5.34 -7.03
CA ARG A 113 -19.12 4.41 -5.97
C ARG A 113 -19.42 4.92 -4.55
N TYR A 114 -20.27 5.94 -4.43
CA TYR A 114 -20.58 6.58 -3.15
C TYR A 114 -20.99 5.59 -2.04
N PRO A 115 -21.98 4.69 -2.24
CA PRO A 115 -22.39 3.74 -1.19
C PRO A 115 -21.25 2.77 -0.80
N GLU A 116 -20.44 2.36 -1.76
CA GLU A 116 -19.30 1.47 -1.53
C GLU A 116 -18.23 2.15 -0.67
N PHE A 117 -17.80 3.36 -1.05
CA PHE A 117 -16.80 4.09 -0.27
C PHE A 117 -17.28 4.40 1.15
N LYS A 118 -18.55 4.77 1.32
CA LYS A 118 -19.14 4.97 2.65
C LYS A 118 -19.12 3.70 3.50
N ARG A 119 -19.38 2.55 2.93
CA ARG A 119 -19.30 1.25 3.60
C ARG A 119 -17.87 0.94 4.01
N LEU A 120 -16.92 1.04 3.07
CA LEU A 120 -15.51 0.76 3.33
C LEU A 120 -14.91 1.70 4.38
N LEU A 121 -15.22 3.00 4.33
CA LEU A 121 -14.78 3.96 5.36
C LEU A 121 -15.27 3.57 6.75
N ARG A 122 -16.53 3.14 6.89
CA ARG A 122 -17.06 2.64 8.18
C ARG A 122 -16.38 1.35 8.63
N GLU A 123 -16.08 0.44 7.70
CA GLU A 123 -15.37 -0.81 8.01
C GLU A 123 -13.92 -0.57 8.47
N MET A 124 -13.25 0.47 7.93
CA MET A 124 -11.89 0.86 8.27
C MET A 124 -11.80 1.87 9.42
N ASP A 125 -12.95 2.38 9.89
CA ASP A 125 -12.96 3.41 10.92
C ASP A 125 -12.27 2.94 12.20
N ASN A 126 -11.44 3.83 12.76
CA ASN A 126 -10.62 3.58 13.96
C ASN A 126 -9.73 2.31 13.88
N LYS A 127 -9.34 1.88 12.67
CA LYS A 127 -8.46 0.72 12.47
C LYS A 127 -7.17 1.10 11.77
N VAL A 128 -6.15 0.29 12.00
CA VAL A 128 -4.84 0.37 11.34
C VAL A 128 -4.46 -1.01 10.81
N GLU A 129 -3.63 -1.02 9.78
CA GLU A 129 -2.99 -2.25 9.31
C GLU A 129 -1.66 -2.43 10.03
N LEU A 130 -1.45 -3.63 10.58
CA LEU A 130 -0.21 -4.07 11.20
C LEU A 130 0.33 -5.26 10.42
N GLY A 131 1.50 -5.12 9.81
CA GLY A 131 2.14 -6.13 8.98
C GLY A 131 3.15 -6.95 9.75
N LEU A 132 3.15 -8.27 9.55
CA LEU A 132 4.13 -9.17 10.13
C LEU A 132 4.71 -10.11 9.09
N LYS A 133 6.03 -10.05 8.92
CA LYS A 133 6.79 -11.02 8.12
C LYS A 133 7.63 -11.87 9.06
N CYS A 134 7.51 -13.18 8.94
CA CYS A 134 8.30 -14.15 9.68
C CYS A 134 9.24 -14.87 8.72
N LEU A 135 10.53 -14.93 9.06
CA LEU A 135 11.55 -15.59 8.25
C LEU A 135 12.31 -16.57 9.12
N TRP A 136 12.64 -17.74 8.61
CA TRP A 136 13.55 -18.64 9.28
C TRP A 136 14.96 -18.06 9.29
N ARG A 137 15.66 -18.19 10.43
CA ARG A 137 17.03 -17.70 10.60
C ARG A 137 18.06 -18.58 9.90
N ASP A 138 17.84 -19.91 9.91
CA ASP A 138 18.72 -20.90 9.30
C ASP A 138 17.92 -21.78 8.33
N MET A 139 17.89 -21.37 7.07
CA MET A 139 17.21 -22.13 6.02
C MET A 139 17.87 -23.48 5.76
N ASN A 140 19.19 -23.62 5.97
CA ASN A 140 19.87 -24.90 5.78
C ASN A 140 19.43 -25.94 6.82
N ALA A 141 19.24 -25.52 8.07
CA ALA A 141 18.68 -26.38 9.11
C ALA A 141 17.25 -26.82 8.75
N VAL A 142 16.41 -25.88 8.29
CA VAL A 142 15.03 -26.16 7.87
C VAL A 142 15.00 -27.14 6.69
N LEU A 143 15.84 -26.96 5.68
CA LEU A 143 15.91 -27.89 4.54
C LEU A 143 16.34 -29.29 4.95
N LYS A 144 17.31 -29.41 5.88
CA LYS A 144 17.69 -30.71 6.44
C LYS A 144 16.52 -31.40 7.11
N GLU A 145 15.75 -30.69 7.92
CA GLU A 145 14.54 -31.20 8.56
C GLU A 145 13.50 -31.67 7.53
N VAL A 146 13.24 -30.85 6.49
CA VAL A 146 12.29 -31.17 5.41
C VAL A 146 12.72 -32.41 4.63
N VAL A 147 14.01 -32.55 4.30
CA VAL A 147 14.55 -33.70 3.60
C VAL A 147 14.42 -34.96 4.48
N GLU A 148 14.74 -34.87 5.78
CA GLU A 148 14.61 -35.99 6.72
C GLU A 148 13.16 -36.45 6.85
N GLU A 149 12.20 -35.49 7.04
CA GLU A 149 10.77 -35.77 7.08
C GLU A 149 10.25 -36.40 5.77
N SER A 150 10.93 -36.15 4.63
CA SER A 150 10.54 -36.62 3.29
C SER A 150 11.22 -37.92 2.85
N LYS A 151 12.21 -38.43 3.58
CA LYS A 151 12.98 -39.67 3.19
C LYS A 151 12.12 -40.87 2.87
N ASN A 152 11.01 -41.05 3.57
CA ASN A 152 10.08 -42.17 3.36
C ASN A 152 9.18 -41.99 2.12
N ARG A 153 9.27 -40.89 1.38
CA ARG A 153 8.39 -40.52 0.25
C ARG A 153 9.08 -40.50 -1.10
N ASN A 154 10.29 -41.10 -1.25
CA ASN A 154 11.11 -40.96 -2.47
C ASN A 154 11.29 -39.51 -2.87
N ALA A 155 12.00 -38.73 -2.06
CA ALA A 155 12.09 -37.26 -2.12
C ALA A 155 12.53 -36.77 -3.50
N THR A 156 11.56 -36.35 -4.31
CA THR A 156 11.76 -35.55 -5.52
C THR A 156 11.70 -34.07 -5.13
N ASP A 157 12.23 -33.16 -5.97
CA ASP A 157 12.15 -31.72 -5.77
C ASP A 157 10.72 -31.24 -5.50
N GLN A 158 9.73 -31.83 -6.14
CA GLN A 158 8.33 -31.49 -5.94
C GLN A 158 7.83 -31.89 -4.54
N ILE A 159 8.22 -33.06 -4.06
CA ILE A 159 7.87 -33.52 -2.69
C ILE A 159 8.51 -32.62 -1.65
N ILE A 160 9.77 -32.23 -1.85
CA ILE A 160 10.48 -31.29 -0.96
C ILE A 160 9.77 -29.94 -0.92
N LYS A 161 9.35 -29.38 -2.06
CA LYS A 161 8.60 -28.13 -2.12
C LYS A 161 7.27 -28.19 -1.36
N LEU A 162 6.51 -29.27 -1.53
CA LEU A 162 5.26 -29.49 -0.79
C LEU A 162 5.51 -29.62 0.71
N ALA A 163 6.50 -30.41 1.12
CA ALA A 163 6.85 -30.56 2.52
C ALA A 163 7.32 -29.22 3.16
N LEU A 164 8.01 -28.38 2.39
CA LEU A 164 8.38 -27.05 2.84
C LEU A 164 7.16 -26.14 3.03
N GLN A 165 6.19 -26.18 2.12
CA GLN A 165 4.94 -25.45 2.26
C GLN A 165 4.14 -25.92 3.49
N ASP A 166 4.03 -27.23 3.70
CA ASP A 166 3.38 -27.80 4.88
C ASP A 166 4.08 -27.36 6.18
N LYS A 167 5.42 -27.30 6.16
CA LYS A 167 6.20 -26.83 7.30
C LYS A 167 5.97 -25.35 7.57
N LYS A 168 5.92 -24.51 6.53
CA LYS A 168 5.54 -23.08 6.64
C LYS A 168 4.17 -22.93 7.32
N ALA A 169 3.18 -23.69 6.86
CA ALA A 169 1.84 -23.64 7.43
C ALA A 169 1.84 -24.08 8.91
N ARG A 170 2.48 -25.21 9.23
CA ARG A 170 2.54 -25.75 10.61
C ARG A 170 3.21 -24.79 11.60
N GLU A 171 4.29 -24.11 11.19
CA GLU A 171 5.00 -23.18 12.07
C GLU A 171 4.38 -21.78 12.09
N GLY A 172 3.72 -21.35 11.00
CA GLY A 172 3.08 -20.03 10.90
C GLY A 172 1.70 -19.98 11.55
N GLU A 173 0.91 -21.05 11.42
CA GLU A 173 -0.48 -21.08 11.91
C GLU A 173 -0.63 -20.75 13.40
N PRO A 174 0.19 -21.28 14.34
CA PRO A 174 0.10 -20.92 15.76
C PRO A 174 0.31 -19.43 16.01
N ILE A 175 1.22 -18.78 15.26
CA ILE A 175 1.48 -17.34 15.35
C ILE A 175 0.25 -16.57 14.90
N ILE A 176 -0.30 -16.94 13.74
CA ILE A 176 -1.52 -16.32 13.18
C ILE A 176 -2.68 -16.45 14.16
N GLN A 177 -2.91 -17.63 14.73
CA GLN A 177 -4.02 -17.88 15.63
C GLN A 177 -3.97 -17.03 16.92
N GLN A 178 -2.78 -16.76 17.45
CA GLN A 178 -2.63 -15.88 18.60
C GLN A 178 -2.99 -14.42 18.23
N LEU A 179 -2.44 -13.92 17.12
CA LEU A 179 -2.66 -12.53 16.68
C LEU A 179 -4.10 -12.27 16.21
N ARG A 180 -4.76 -13.27 15.65
CA ARG A 180 -6.18 -13.19 15.27
C ARG A 180 -7.13 -12.93 16.44
N LYS A 181 -6.77 -13.29 17.66
CA LYS A 181 -7.59 -13.02 18.86
C LYS A 181 -7.68 -11.52 19.15
N ILE A 182 -6.70 -10.75 18.65
CA ILE A 182 -6.56 -9.32 18.92
C ILE A 182 -7.03 -8.50 17.70
N SER A 183 -6.93 -9.05 16.49
CA SER A 183 -7.31 -8.37 15.26
C SER A 183 -8.77 -8.62 14.89
N GLY A 184 -9.40 -7.64 14.22
CA GLY A 184 -10.76 -7.77 13.67
C GLY A 184 -10.79 -8.55 12.37
N ASN A 185 -9.72 -8.47 11.56
CA ASN A 185 -9.56 -9.20 10.30
C ASN A 185 -8.06 -9.42 10.02
N PHE A 186 -7.74 -10.36 9.13
CA PHE A 186 -6.37 -10.58 8.67
C PHE A 186 -6.36 -11.09 7.22
N CYS A 187 -5.24 -10.92 6.55
CA CYS A 187 -4.99 -11.55 5.27
C CYS A 187 -3.55 -12.07 5.18
N LEU A 188 -3.37 -13.13 4.40
CA LEU A 188 -2.05 -13.63 4.05
C LEU A 188 -1.63 -13.01 2.72
N ASN A 189 -0.49 -12.35 2.72
CA ASN A 189 0.13 -11.80 1.54
C ASN A 189 1.10 -12.82 0.92
N GLN A 190 1.48 -12.59 -0.33
CA GLN A 190 2.46 -13.42 -1.02
C GLN A 190 3.79 -13.45 -0.24
N THR A 191 4.36 -14.65 -0.08
CA THR A 191 5.71 -14.83 0.45
C THR A 191 6.73 -14.78 -0.69
N TYR A 192 7.92 -14.27 -0.39
CA TYR A 192 9.03 -14.16 -1.32
C TYR A 192 10.23 -14.93 -0.77
N GLY A 193 10.78 -15.83 -1.59
CA GLY A 193 11.86 -16.72 -1.15
C GLY A 193 11.39 -17.92 -0.31
N ASP A 194 12.30 -18.85 -0.12
CA ASP A 194 12.01 -20.07 0.63
C ASP A 194 12.10 -19.87 2.14
N ASP A 195 12.90 -18.93 2.58
CA ASP A 195 13.12 -18.56 3.98
C ASP A 195 11.94 -17.79 4.61
N MET A 196 11.09 -17.16 3.79
CA MET A 196 9.91 -16.46 4.30
C MET A 196 8.82 -17.47 4.67
N LEU A 197 8.65 -17.66 5.96
CA LEU A 197 7.65 -18.52 6.57
C LEU A 197 6.23 -17.97 6.35
N MET A 198 6.05 -16.67 6.60
CA MET A 198 4.76 -16.00 6.60
C MET A 198 4.90 -14.52 6.24
N ASN A 199 3.90 -14.00 5.53
CA ASN A 199 3.69 -12.57 5.30
C ASN A 199 2.21 -12.30 5.52
N ALA A 200 1.87 -11.67 6.64
CA ALA A 200 0.49 -11.43 7.06
C ALA A 200 0.26 -9.96 7.37
N ALA A 201 -0.94 -9.49 7.07
CA ALA A 201 -1.44 -8.20 7.51
C ALA A 201 -2.66 -8.40 8.43
N PHE A 202 -2.74 -7.61 9.48
CA PHE A 202 -3.79 -7.66 10.49
C PHE A 202 -4.48 -6.30 10.57
N LEU A 203 -5.80 -6.28 10.53
CA LEU A 203 -6.59 -5.09 10.73
C LEU A 203 -6.97 -5.00 12.21
N VAL A 204 -6.40 -4.02 12.91
CA VAL A 204 -6.48 -3.90 14.36
C VAL A 204 -7.13 -2.57 14.75
N ASP A 205 -8.01 -2.59 15.74
CA ASP A 205 -8.54 -1.37 16.34
C ASP A 205 -7.39 -0.56 16.99
N LYS A 206 -7.34 0.74 16.77
CA LYS A 206 -6.29 1.63 17.34
C LYS A 206 -6.18 1.50 18.86
N SER A 207 -7.30 1.26 19.55
CA SER A 207 -7.33 1.04 20.99
C SER A 207 -6.62 -0.26 21.43
N ARG A 208 -6.46 -1.23 20.54
CA ARG A 208 -5.83 -2.53 20.80
C ARG A 208 -4.43 -2.65 20.19
N GLU A 209 -3.91 -1.61 19.54
CA GLU A 209 -2.59 -1.60 18.91
C GLU A 209 -1.50 -2.01 19.90
N LYS A 210 -1.47 -1.41 21.09
CA LYS A 210 -0.50 -1.75 22.12
C LYS A 210 -0.60 -3.20 22.62
N GLU A 211 -1.80 -3.76 22.68
CA GLU A 211 -2.00 -5.18 23.01
C GLU A 211 -1.40 -6.08 21.93
N PHE A 212 -1.59 -5.70 20.66
CA PHE A 212 -1.02 -6.41 19.53
C PHE A 212 0.50 -6.33 19.51
N ASP A 213 1.09 -5.15 19.74
CA ASP A 213 2.55 -4.95 19.84
C ASP A 213 3.17 -5.86 20.91
N ASN A 214 2.56 -5.91 22.08
CA ASN A 214 3.04 -6.74 23.19
C ASN A 214 2.99 -8.23 22.83
N GLU A 215 1.95 -8.67 22.13
CA GLU A 215 1.82 -10.07 21.72
C GLU A 215 2.83 -10.44 20.63
N VAL A 216 3.09 -9.54 19.67
CA VAL A 216 4.15 -9.72 18.67
C VAL A 216 5.52 -9.83 19.35
N ALA A 217 5.82 -8.96 20.31
CA ALA A 217 7.07 -8.99 21.05
C ALA A 217 7.23 -10.31 21.86
N ARG A 218 6.15 -10.78 22.50
CA ARG A 218 6.12 -12.06 23.24
C ARG A 218 6.39 -13.24 22.31
N LEU A 219 5.73 -13.28 21.15
CA LEU A 219 5.92 -14.34 20.14
C LEU A 219 7.33 -14.29 19.55
N ALA A 220 7.86 -13.10 19.27
CA ALA A 220 9.23 -12.92 18.79
C ALA A 220 10.26 -13.48 19.78
N ALA A 221 10.09 -13.22 21.07
CA ALA A 221 10.96 -13.76 22.13
C ALA A 221 10.85 -15.30 22.24
N GLN A 222 9.65 -15.86 22.11
CA GLN A 222 9.44 -17.32 22.14
C GLN A 222 10.13 -18.04 20.97
N HIS A 223 10.27 -17.37 19.83
CA HIS A 223 10.81 -17.96 18.59
C HIS A 223 12.20 -17.42 18.23
N GLU A 224 12.88 -16.67 19.13
CA GLU A 224 14.11 -15.92 18.85
C GLU A 224 15.21 -16.75 18.19
N GLY A 225 15.40 -17.99 18.61
CA GLY A 225 16.43 -18.89 18.06
C GLY A 225 16.11 -19.43 16.66
N ARG A 226 14.87 -19.36 16.21
CA ARG A 226 14.41 -20.01 14.97
C ARG A 226 13.83 -19.06 13.93
N ILE A 227 13.00 -18.12 14.36
CA ILE A 227 12.24 -17.22 13.48
C ILE A 227 12.62 -15.77 13.76
N MET A 228 12.88 -15.04 12.69
CA MET A 228 13.04 -13.59 12.72
C MET A 228 11.70 -12.94 12.39
N PHE A 229 11.25 -12.06 13.29
CA PHE A 229 10.04 -11.26 13.10
C PHE A 229 10.39 -9.90 12.54
N LYS A 230 9.76 -9.53 11.42
CA LYS A 230 9.80 -8.17 10.86
C LYS A 230 8.40 -7.58 10.97
N TYR A 231 8.23 -6.70 11.94
CA TYR A 231 6.97 -6.05 12.26
C TYR A 231 6.94 -4.64 11.67
N ILE A 232 5.83 -4.26 11.04
CA ILE A 232 5.65 -3.00 10.28
C ILE A 232 4.28 -2.44 10.62
N GLY A 233 4.21 -1.15 10.87
CA GLY A 233 2.99 -0.41 11.12
C GLY A 233 3.11 0.60 12.27
N PRO A 234 2.05 1.33 12.58
CA PRO A 234 0.75 1.31 11.91
C PRO A 234 0.79 1.88 10.48
N ALA A 235 0.09 1.21 9.58
CA ALA A 235 0.01 1.57 8.17
C ALA A 235 -1.45 1.77 7.71
N PRO A 236 -1.66 2.50 6.60
CA PRO A 236 -2.95 2.52 5.92
C PRO A 236 -3.40 1.12 5.51
N PRO A 237 -4.72 0.84 5.42
CA PRO A 237 -5.23 -0.53 5.24
C PRO A 237 -5.08 -1.04 3.79
N TYR A 238 -3.85 -1.08 3.28
CA TYR A 238 -3.52 -1.47 1.90
C TYR A 238 -3.96 -2.91 1.57
N SER A 239 -3.84 -3.81 2.54
CA SER A 239 -4.18 -5.22 2.34
C SER A 239 -5.70 -5.49 2.43
N PHE A 240 -6.47 -4.54 2.96
CA PHE A 240 -7.91 -4.68 3.20
C PHE A 240 -8.76 -3.83 2.27
N VAL A 241 -8.16 -2.88 1.58
CA VAL A 241 -8.83 -1.97 0.64
C VAL A 241 -8.21 -2.12 -0.74
N ASN A 242 -8.97 -2.67 -1.68
CA ASN A 242 -8.53 -2.81 -3.07
C ASN A 242 -9.40 -1.94 -3.99
N ILE A 243 -9.06 -0.66 -4.08
CA ILE A 243 -9.73 0.28 -4.98
C ILE A 243 -8.95 0.36 -6.28
N ALA A 244 -9.38 -0.41 -7.28
CA ALA A 244 -9.01 -0.18 -8.66
C ALA A 244 -9.92 0.93 -9.24
N ILE A 245 -9.33 1.96 -9.79
CA ILE A 245 -10.02 3.05 -10.45
C ILE A 245 -9.80 2.89 -11.95
N GLU A 246 -10.86 2.57 -12.66
CA GLU A 246 -10.93 2.70 -14.11
C GLU A 246 -11.57 4.07 -14.39
N LEU A 247 -10.78 4.97 -14.97
CA LEU A 247 -11.14 6.35 -15.26
C LEU A 247 -11.34 6.54 -16.77
#